data_87a8ab8f8dd84ae560dc4e2fbfe30f95
#
_entry.id   87a8ab8f8dd84ae560dc4e2fbfe30f95
#
_cell.length_a   1.000
_cell.length_b   1.000
_cell.length_c   1.000
_cell.angle_alpha   90.00
_cell.angle_beta   90.00
_cell.angle_gamma   90.00
#
_symmetry.space_group_name_H-M   'P 1'
#
loop_
_entity.id
_entity.type
_entity.pdbx_description
1 polymer ?
#
loop_
_entity_poly.entity_id
_entity_poly.type
_entity_poly.pdbx_seq_one_letter_code
_entity_poly.pdbx_strand_id
1 'polypeptide(L)'
;SPRVIRTAGSHDADGIAITGYPTFHDDVRGAKRGGNIVFRYEIDGLRLVHLGDLGHMLSDELIAEIGPVDVLFAPIGGIFTIDAVTATELADKLGTRVFIPMHYKTPALHFDVEGLEPLLDANEGRSIHHVNENTCTLTKDSLGECRLLILDYKR
;
A
#
# COMPACT_ATOMS: atom_id res chain seq x y z
N SER A 1 -27.23 0.14 -1.70
CA SER A 1 -26.17 -0.21 -0.74
C SER A 1 -24.87 -0.42 -1.51
N PRO A 2 -23.72 -0.05 -0.96
CA PRO A 2 -22.45 -0.28 -1.65
C PRO A 2 -22.19 -1.78 -1.82
N ARG A 3 -21.58 -2.16 -2.95
CA ARG A 3 -21.05 -3.51 -3.14
C ARG A 3 -19.78 -3.65 -2.33
N VAL A 4 -19.64 -4.71 -1.54
CA VAL A 4 -18.48 -4.95 -0.68
C VAL A 4 -17.79 -6.25 -1.13
N ILE A 5 -16.50 -6.20 -1.45
CA ILE A 5 -15.66 -7.35 -1.74
C ILE A 5 -14.86 -7.69 -0.49
N ARG A 6 -15.03 -8.91 0.05
CA ARG A 6 -14.42 -9.37 1.31
C ARG A 6 -13.69 -10.71 1.17
N THR A 7 -13.50 -11.19 -0.05
CA THR A 7 -12.88 -12.49 -0.31
C THR A 7 -11.68 -12.36 -1.23
N ALA A 8 -10.71 -13.25 -1.06
CA ALA A 8 -9.64 -13.43 -2.04
C ALA A 8 -10.19 -14.00 -3.37
N GLY A 9 -9.37 -13.95 -4.42
CA GLY A 9 -9.72 -14.39 -5.76
C GLY A 9 -10.04 -13.23 -6.69
N SER A 10 -10.56 -13.57 -7.88
CA SER A 10 -10.87 -12.60 -8.94
C SER A 10 -12.28 -12.06 -8.81
N HIS A 11 -12.41 -10.75 -8.96
CA HIS A 11 -13.66 -10.01 -8.93
C HIS A 11 -13.72 -9.02 -10.09
N ASP A 12 -14.92 -8.60 -10.43
CA ASP A 12 -15.17 -7.47 -11.32
C ASP A 12 -16.11 -6.49 -10.62
N ALA A 13 -15.79 -5.20 -10.66
CA ALA A 13 -16.63 -4.14 -10.16
C ALA A 13 -16.79 -3.07 -11.25
N ASP A 14 -17.89 -3.14 -11.99
CA ASP A 14 -18.26 -2.19 -13.04
C ASP A 14 -17.15 -2.02 -14.12
N GLY A 15 -16.53 -3.15 -14.52
CA GLY A 15 -15.46 -3.20 -15.51
C GLY A 15 -14.04 -2.98 -14.94
N ILE A 16 -13.92 -2.80 -13.63
CA ILE A 16 -12.62 -2.78 -12.93
C ILE A 16 -12.28 -4.21 -12.52
N ALA A 17 -11.19 -4.76 -13.08
CA ALA A 17 -10.69 -6.06 -12.65
C ALA A 17 -9.98 -5.93 -11.28
N ILE A 18 -10.37 -6.77 -10.34
CA ILE A 18 -9.84 -6.78 -8.97
C ILE A 18 -9.38 -8.18 -8.62
N THR A 19 -8.18 -8.32 -8.10
CA THR A 19 -7.68 -9.59 -7.56
C THR A 19 -7.34 -9.43 -6.09
N GLY A 20 -7.91 -10.27 -5.25
CA GLY A 20 -7.62 -10.34 -3.81
C GLY A 20 -6.67 -11.49 -3.49
N TYR A 21 -5.58 -11.20 -2.79
CA TYR A 21 -4.58 -12.17 -2.33
C TYR A 21 -4.69 -12.34 -0.82
N PRO A 22 -4.90 -13.56 -0.29
CA PRO A 22 -5.01 -13.78 1.14
C PRO A 22 -3.65 -13.60 1.81
N THR A 23 -3.62 -12.80 2.86
CA THR A 23 -2.45 -12.52 3.70
C THR A 23 -2.86 -12.43 5.16
N PHE A 24 -1.99 -11.93 6.04
CA PHE A 24 -2.27 -11.82 7.46
C PHE A 24 -1.96 -10.42 8.00
N HIS A 25 -2.72 -10.02 9.02
CA HIS A 25 -2.54 -8.78 9.76
C HIS A 25 -1.46 -8.89 10.86
N ASP A 26 -0.66 -9.94 10.83
CA ASP A 26 0.42 -10.20 11.78
C ASP A 26 1.49 -11.13 11.17
N ASP A 27 2.60 -11.29 11.87
CA ASP A 27 3.75 -12.11 11.52
C ASP A 27 3.61 -13.60 11.93
N VAL A 28 2.47 -13.96 12.54
CA VAL A 28 2.18 -15.30 13.07
C VAL A 28 0.97 -15.95 12.41
N ARG A 29 0.78 -15.70 11.13
CA ARG A 29 -0.25 -16.28 10.26
C ARG A 29 -1.68 -16.04 10.78
N GLY A 30 -1.95 -14.83 11.24
CA GLY A 30 -3.27 -14.41 11.70
C GLY A 30 -3.59 -14.80 13.15
N ALA A 31 -2.65 -15.39 13.88
CA ALA A 31 -2.91 -15.85 15.25
C ALA A 31 -3.17 -14.69 16.25
N LYS A 32 -2.67 -13.49 15.97
CA LYS A 32 -2.86 -12.32 16.83
C LYS A 32 -3.98 -11.39 16.34
N ARG A 33 -4.05 -11.12 15.01
CA ARG A 33 -4.90 -10.08 14.42
C ARG A 33 -5.79 -10.56 13.28
N GLY A 34 -5.67 -11.85 12.91
CA GLY A 34 -6.49 -12.45 11.85
C GLY A 34 -5.94 -12.28 10.44
N GLY A 35 -6.82 -12.52 9.47
CA GLY A 35 -6.50 -12.41 8.06
C GLY A 35 -6.50 -10.98 7.55
N ASN A 36 -5.78 -10.77 6.47
CA ASN A 36 -5.77 -9.57 5.64
C ASN A 36 -5.95 -9.98 4.18
N ILE A 37 -6.37 -9.08 3.32
CA ILE A 37 -6.40 -9.28 1.87
C ILE A 37 -5.67 -8.13 1.22
N VAL A 38 -4.65 -8.46 0.44
CA VAL A 38 -4.02 -7.51 -0.48
C VAL A 38 -4.87 -7.46 -1.73
N PHE A 39 -5.28 -6.27 -2.16
CA PHE A 39 -6.05 -6.09 -3.38
C PHE A 39 -5.22 -5.44 -4.48
N ARG A 40 -5.26 -6.04 -5.67
CA ARG A 40 -4.76 -5.46 -6.92
C ARG A 40 -5.94 -5.04 -7.78
N TYR A 41 -5.86 -3.82 -8.28
CA TYR A 41 -6.85 -3.21 -9.17
C TYR A 41 -6.20 -2.91 -10.52
N GLU A 42 -6.93 -3.13 -11.61
CA GLU A 42 -6.53 -2.69 -12.95
C GLU A 42 -7.51 -1.59 -13.41
N ILE A 43 -7.04 -0.34 -13.40
CA ILE A 43 -7.85 0.85 -13.66
C ILE A 43 -7.12 1.72 -14.68
N ASP A 44 -7.75 2.01 -15.82
CA ASP A 44 -7.21 2.89 -16.88
C ASP A 44 -5.79 2.50 -17.35
N GLY A 45 -5.50 1.21 -17.35
CA GLY A 45 -4.20 0.67 -17.72
C GLY A 45 -3.12 0.80 -16.65
N LEU A 46 -3.49 1.25 -15.44
CA LEU A 46 -2.66 1.27 -14.25
C LEU A 46 -2.92 0.04 -13.39
N ARG A 47 -1.85 -0.49 -12.79
CA ARG A 47 -1.92 -1.52 -11.76
C ARG A 47 -1.71 -0.90 -10.39
N LEU A 48 -2.78 -0.81 -9.61
CA LEU A 48 -2.78 -0.32 -8.24
C LEU A 48 -2.81 -1.49 -7.28
N VAL A 49 -2.04 -1.41 -6.20
CA VAL A 49 -2.06 -2.43 -5.13
C VAL A 49 -2.27 -1.73 -3.80
N HIS A 50 -3.22 -2.25 -3.02
CA HIS A 50 -3.50 -1.81 -1.66
C HIS A 50 -3.21 -2.96 -0.71
N LEU A 51 -2.24 -2.78 0.18
CA LEU A 51 -1.77 -3.84 1.07
C LEU A 51 -2.71 -4.10 2.26
N GLY A 52 -3.73 -3.26 2.47
CA GLY A 52 -4.58 -3.35 3.67
C GLY A 52 -3.78 -3.11 4.93
N ASP A 53 -4.07 -3.90 5.98
CA ASP A 53 -3.33 -3.89 7.24
C ASP A 53 -2.29 -5.03 7.26
N LEU A 54 -1.51 -5.16 6.19
CA LEU A 54 -0.49 -6.21 6.07
C LEU A 54 0.48 -6.18 7.25
N GLY A 55 0.68 -7.33 7.90
CA GLY A 55 1.50 -7.47 9.11
C GLY A 55 2.79 -8.25 8.93
N HIS A 56 3.18 -8.61 7.69
CA HIS A 56 4.39 -9.39 7.41
C HIS A 56 4.94 -9.11 6.00
N MET A 57 6.20 -9.47 5.75
CA MET A 57 6.76 -9.47 4.40
C MET A 57 6.02 -10.50 3.52
N LEU A 58 5.73 -10.16 2.27
CA LEU A 58 5.17 -11.10 1.30
C LEU A 58 6.23 -12.08 0.83
N SER A 59 5.83 -13.31 0.49
CA SER A 59 6.73 -14.27 -0.12
C SER A 59 7.09 -13.88 -1.55
N ASP A 60 8.25 -14.33 -2.03
CA ASP A 60 8.71 -14.02 -3.38
C ASP A 60 7.74 -14.59 -4.45
N GLU A 61 7.08 -15.71 -4.18
CA GLU A 61 6.05 -16.29 -5.06
C GLU A 61 4.84 -15.35 -5.17
N LEU A 62 4.36 -14.81 -4.04
CA LEU A 62 3.23 -13.89 -4.03
C LEU A 62 3.58 -12.54 -4.67
N ILE A 63 4.80 -12.05 -4.45
CA ILE A 63 5.32 -10.85 -5.12
C ILE A 63 5.35 -11.05 -6.64
N ALA A 64 5.82 -12.22 -7.11
CA ALA A 64 5.83 -12.55 -8.53
C ALA A 64 4.41 -12.66 -9.12
N GLU A 65 3.45 -13.20 -8.36
CA GLU A 65 2.04 -13.30 -8.76
C GLU A 65 1.36 -11.93 -8.85
N ILE A 66 1.59 -11.04 -7.88
CA ILE A 66 1.10 -9.67 -7.91
C ILE A 66 1.69 -8.93 -9.11
N GLY A 67 2.98 -9.17 -9.39
CA GLY A 67 3.72 -8.58 -10.52
C GLY A 67 4.03 -7.09 -10.31
N PRO A 68 4.57 -6.42 -11.35
CA PRO A 68 4.95 -5.00 -11.25
C PRO A 68 3.77 -4.10 -10.90
N VAL A 69 4.00 -3.10 -10.04
CA VAL A 69 2.98 -2.20 -9.49
C VAL A 69 3.23 -0.76 -9.94
N ASP A 70 2.23 -0.12 -10.50
CA ASP A 70 2.31 1.31 -10.84
C ASP A 70 2.12 2.18 -9.60
N VAL A 71 1.10 1.87 -8.77
CA VAL A 71 0.80 2.62 -7.55
C VAL A 71 0.60 1.65 -6.38
N LEU A 72 1.38 1.82 -5.33
CA LEU A 72 1.30 1.03 -4.10
C LEU A 72 0.78 1.87 -2.95
N PHE A 73 -0.28 1.40 -2.29
CA PHE A 73 -0.74 1.88 -1.00
C PHE A 73 -0.27 0.91 0.08
N ALA A 74 0.64 1.36 0.96
CA ALA A 74 1.22 0.50 1.99
C ALA A 74 1.16 1.13 3.38
N PRO A 75 0.80 0.35 4.42
CA PRO A 75 0.88 0.80 5.80
C PRO A 75 2.34 0.89 6.22
N ILE A 76 2.65 1.87 7.08
CA ILE A 76 4.02 2.11 7.57
C ILE A 76 4.10 2.31 9.09
N GLY A 77 3.00 2.08 9.81
CA GLY A 77 2.90 2.40 11.24
C GLY A 77 3.62 1.44 12.18
N GLY A 78 4.11 0.29 11.72
CA GLY A 78 4.99 -0.63 12.44
C GLY A 78 4.33 -1.48 13.53
N ILE A 79 3.56 -0.89 14.44
CA ILE A 79 3.08 -1.60 15.65
C ILE A 79 1.97 -2.63 15.34
N PHE A 80 1.07 -2.31 14.44
CA PHE A 80 -0.05 -3.17 14.04
C PHE A 80 0.13 -3.76 12.65
N THR A 81 0.94 -3.14 11.83
CA THR A 81 1.20 -3.46 10.43
C THR A 81 2.70 -3.59 10.19
N ILE A 82 3.11 -3.78 8.95
CA ILE A 82 4.52 -3.64 8.57
C ILE A 82 5.00 -2.22 8.86
N ASP A 83 6.30 -2.08 9.11
CA ASP A 83 6.98 -0.81 9.32
C ASP A 83 7.43 -0.17 7.99
N ALA A 84 7.98 1.03 8.08
CA ALA A 84 8.43 1.81 6.93
C ALA A 84 9.57 1.15 6.13
N VAL A 85 10.48 0.45 6.82
CA VAL A 85 11.60 -0.26 6.19
C VAL A 85 11.08 -1.44 5.38
N THR A 86 10.24 -2.28 5.99
CA THR A 86 9.60 -3.43 5.34
C THR A 86 8.72 -2.99 4.15
N ALA A 87 7.96 -1.89 4.31
CA ALA A 87 7.13 -1.34 3.24
C ALA A 87 7.98 -0.84 2.07
N THR A 88 9.13 -0.20 2.34
CA THR A 88 10.07 0.26 1.31
C THR A 88 10.68 -0.92 0.56
N GLU A 89 11.16 -1.95 1.27
CA GLU A 89 11.69 -3.17 0.65
C GLU A 89 10.64 -3.86 -0.24
N LEU A 90 9.40 -3.93 0.23
CA LEU A 90 8.31 -4.52 -0.53
C LEU A 90 7.96 -3.70 -1.78
N ALA A 91 7.99 -2.36 -1.67
CA ALA A 91 7.80 -1.47 -2.81
C ALA A 91 8.88 -1.69 -3.89
N ASP A 92 10.13 -1.89 -3.48
CA ASP A 92 11.24 -2.20 -4.39
C ASP A 92 11.05 -3.56 -5.07
N LYS A 93 10.73 -4.59 -4.31
CA LYS A 93 10.49 -5.94 -4.85
C LYS A 93 9.31 -5.99 -5.82
N LEU A 94 8.28 -5.18 -5.61
CA LEU A 94 7.12 -5.04 -6.50
C LEU A 94 7.39 -4.14 -7.71
N GLY A 95 8.57 -3.54 -7.83
CA GLY A 95 8.90 -2.60 -8.90
C GLY A 95 7.98 -1.38 -8.92
N THR A 96 7.61 -0.88 -7.75
CA THR A 96 6.64 0.19 -7.56
C THR A 96 7.12 1.52 -8.15
N ARG A 97 6.26 2.17 -8.93
CA ARG A 97 6.56 3.48 -9.53
C ARG A 97 6.14 4.64 -8.64
N VAL A 98 5.02 4.51 -7.94
CA VAL A 98 4.52 5.51 -6.99
C VAL A 98 4.13 4.78 -5.70
N PHE A 99 4.76 5.14 -4.59
CA PHE A 99 4.46 4.62 -3.26
C PHE A 99 3.69 5.69 -2.46
N ILE A 100 2.48 5.37 -2.04
CA ILE A 100 1.62 6.21 -1.20
C ILE A 100 1.55 5.57 0.19
N PRO A 101 2.16 6.18 1.22
CA PRO A 101 2.10 5.66 2.58
C PRO A 101 0.71 5.88 3.20
N MET A 102 0.29 4.92 4.01
CA MET A 102 -0.92 4.98 4.81
C MET A 102 -0.69 4.42 6.22
N HIS A 103 -1.69 4.54 7.10
CA HIS A 103 -1.69 3.97 8.45
C HIS A 103 -0.45 4.38 9.27
N TYR A 104 -0.16 5.67 9.32
CA TYR A 104 0.94 6.26 10.10
C TYR A 104 0.45 7.36 11.03
N LYS A 105 1.28 7.78 11.98
CA LYS A 105 0.95 8.81 12.97
C LYS A 105 0.67 10.15 12.30
N THR A 106 -0.49 10.70 12.61
CA THR A 106 -0.89 12.07 12.27
C THR A 106 -1.34 12.79 13.54
N PRO A 107 -1.39 14.13 13.55
CA PRO A 107 -1.92 14.87 14.71
C PRO A 107 -3.37 14.51 15.08
N ALA A 108 -4.15 13.96 14.17
CA ALA A 108 -5.52 13.52 14.40
C ALA A 108 -5.64 12.08 14.91
N LEU A 109 -4.57 11.29 14.83
CA LEU A 109 -4.59 9.88 15.21
C LEU A 109 -4.09 9.70 16.64
N HIS A 110 -4.93 9.10 17.49
CA HIS A 110 -4.60 8.86 18.92
C HIS A 110 -3.87 7.52 19.16
N PHE A 111 -3.75 6.66 18.16
CA PHE A 111 -2.98 5.42 18.29
C PHE A 111 -1.49 5.69 18.32
N ASP A 112 -0.78 4.83 19.05
CA ASP A 112 0.68 4.85 19.13
C ASP A 112 1.26 4.02 17.98
N VAL A 113 1.50 4.69 16.86
CA VAL A 113 2.11 4.14 15.62
C VAL A 113 3.20 5.09 15.15
N GLU A 114 4.13 4.59 14.34
CA GLU A 114 5.22 5.39 13.78
C GLU A 114 4.72 6.46 12.81
N GLY A 115 5.47 7.55 12.72
CA GLY A 115 5.22 8.67 11.81
C GLY A 115 5.83 8.46 10.41
N LEU A 116 6.05 9.55 9.71
CA LEU A 116 6.66 9.54 8.37
C LEU A 116 8.19 9.47 8.40
N GLU A 117 8.82 9.87 9.50
CA GLU A 117 10.27 10.01 9.59
C GLU A 117 11.02 8.72 9.21
N PRO A 118 10.67 7.52 9.72
CA PRO A 118 11.34 6.28 9.33
C PRO A 118 11.22 5.96 7.82
N LEU A 119 10.09 6.37 7.21
CA LEU A 119 9.90 6.19 5.77
C LEU A 119 10.79 7.14 4.96
N LEU A 120 10.92 8.38 5.38
CA LEU A 120 11.78 9.37 4.73
C LEU A 120 13.23 8.93 4.78
N ASP A 121 13.69 8.45 5.94
CA ASP A 121 15.03 7.91 6.14
C ASP A 121 15.30 6.67 5.26
N ALA A 122 14.36 5.72 5.21
CA ALA A 122 14.47 4.52 4.38
C ALA A 122 14.47 4.81 2.86
N ASN A 123 14.02 6.00 2.47
CA ASN A 123 13.94 6.45 1.08
C ASN A 123 14.85 7.65 0.79
N GLU A 124 15.90 7.85 1.58
CA GLU A 124 16.87 8.90 1.34
C GLU A 124 17.45 8.82 -0.09
N GLY A 125 17.51 9.96 -0.78
CA GLY A 125 17.97 10.05 -2.17
C GLY A 125 16.92 9.72 -3.24
N ARG A 126 15.71 9.29 -2.86
CA ARG A 126 14.58 9.10 -3.79
C ARG A 126 13.77 10.38 -3.96
N SER A 127 13.02 10.44 -5.04
CA SER A 127 12.07 11.55 -5.26
C SER A 127 10.91 11.46 -4.28
N ILE A 128 10.71 12.51 -3.47
CA ILE A 128 9.63 12.63 -2.50
C ILE A 128 8.76 13.83 -2.88
N HIS A 129 7.47 13.60 -3.03
CA HIS A 129 6.50 14.64 -3.38
C HIS A 129 5.42 14.75 -2.31
N HIS A 130 5.41 15.87 -1.60
CA HIS A 130 4.32 16.24 -0.70
C HIS A 130 3.24 16.98 -1.50
N VAL A 131 2.05 16.38 -1.56
CA VAL A 131 0.86 16.99 -2.17
C VAL A 131 0.11 17.69 -1.04
N ASN A 132 0.20 18.98 -0.91
CA ASN A 132 -0.48 19.76 0.16
C ASN A 132 -2.03 19.69 0.05
N GLU A 133 -2.54 18.58 -0.44
CA GLU A 133 -3.95 18.24 -0.59
C GLU A 133 -4.17 16.75 -0.29
N ASN A 134 -5.42 16.36 -0.03
CA ASN A 134 -5.80 14.96 0.24
C ASN A 134 -6.14 14.17 -1.03
N THR A 135 -5.94 14.76 -2.20
CA THR A 135 -6.21 14.13 -3.51
C THR A 135 -5.10 14.43 -4.50
N CYS A 136 -4.84 13.50 -5.38
CA CYS A 136 -4.02 13.72 -6.58
C CYS A 136 -4.58 12.92 -7.76
N THR A 137 -4.27 13.35 -8.97
CA THR A 137 -4.59 12.60 -10.18
C THR A 137 -3.32 11.96 -10.72
N LEU A 138 -3.37 10.66 -10.96
CA LEU A 138 -2.30 9.89 -11.58
C LEU A 138 -2.78 9.32 -12.91
N THR A 139 -1.96 9.44 -13.94
CA THR A 139 -2.17 8.83 -15.24
C THR A 139 -0.93 8.03 -15.61
N LYS A 140 -1.04 7.12 -16.58
CA LYS A 140 0.09 6.33 -17.06
C LYS A 140 1.29 7.19 -17.48
N ASP A 141 1.01 8.34 -18.08
CA ASP A 141 2.04 9.30 -18.54
C ASP A 141 2.64 10.14 -17.42
N SER A 142 1.91 10.29 -16.28
CA SER A 142 2.35 11.10 -15.14
C SER A 142 3.13 10.33 -14.07
N LEU A 143 3.24 9.00 -14.17
CA LEU A 143 3.85 8.18 -13.12
C LEU A 143 5.34 8.46 -12.89
N GLY A 144 6.12 8.80 -13.94
CA GLY A 144 7.54 9.05 -13.81
C GLY A 144 8.34 7.86 -13.26
N GLU A 145 9.47 8.14 -12.60
CA GLU A 145 10.27 7.18 -11.85
C GLU A 145 9.69 6.95 -10.44
N CYS A 146 10.14 5.88 -9.77
CA CYS A 146 9.70 5.53 -8.41
C CYS A 146 9.86 6.74 -7.47
N ARG A 147 8.77 7.11 -6.81
CA ARG A 147 8.71 8.25 -5.90
C ARG A 147 7.76 7.96 -4.73
N LEU A 148 8.04 8.61 -3.61
CA LEU A 148 7.06 8.72 -2.54
C LEU A 148 6.07 9.85 -2.86
N LEU A 149 4.79 9.57 -2.74
CA LEU A 149 3.72 10.53 -2.86
C LEU A 149 2.98 10.63 -1.53
N ILE A 150 3.19 11.71 -0.80
CA ILE A 150 2.62 11.92 0.53
C ILE A 150 1.45 12.88 0.40
N LEU A 151 0.25 12.39 0.70
CA LEU A 151 -1.00 13.15 0.68
C LEU A 151 -1.31 13.69 2.09
N ASP A 152 -1.92 14.87 2.15
CA ASP A 152 -2.51 15.35 3.38
C ASP A 152 -3.75 14.52 3.75
N TYR A 153 -3.98 14.33 5.05
CA TYR A 153 -5.20 13.70 5.53
C TYR A 153 -6.33 14.73 5.64
N LYS A 154 -7.56 14.29 5.36
CA LYS A 154 -8.74 15.13 5.54
C LYS A 154 -9.21 15.07 7.00
N ARG A 155 -9.37 16.24 7.62
CA ARG A 155 -9.96 16.39 8.96
C ARG A 155 -11.49 16.28 8.91
#